data_f7f328aff9defa6be3a79e5e14a9c1a3
#
_entry.id   f7f328aff9defa6be3a79e5e14a9c1a3
#
_cell.length_a   1.000
_cell.length_b   1.000
_cell.length_c   1.000
_cell.angle_alpha   90.00
_cell.angle_beta   90.00
_cell.angle_gamma   90.00
#
_symmetry.space_group_name_H-M   'P 1'
#
loop_
_entity.id
_entity.type
_entity.pdbx_description
1 polymer ?
#
loop_
_entity_poly.entity_id
_entity_poly.type
_entity_poly.pdbx_seq_one_letter_code
_entity_poly.pdbx_strand_id
1 'polypeptide(L)'
;SEMTRRASRLQKRYGPARVDGVVQGWVAFVMVTTHGIPRDVIEDILEIKGDTLDWADFERRMSEFRDVSRADQKPGLQRGRRET
;
A
#
# COMPACT_ATOMS: atom_id res chain seq x y z
N SER A 1 16.81 -15.55 -4.60
CA SER A 1 15.63 -16.15 -3.99
C SER A 1 14.37 -15.53 -4.58
N GLU A 2 13.27 -16.16 -4.33
CA GLU A 2 12.00 -15.68 -4.86
C GLU A 2 11.62 -14.33 -4.26
N MET A 3 11.93 -14.12 -2.99
CA MET A 3 11.66 -12.83 -2.35
C MET A 3 12.48 -11.73 -3.01
N THR A 4 13.72 -12.01 -3.33
CA THR A 4 14.58 -11.03 -3.99
C THR A 4 14.05 -10.68 -5.37
N ARG A 5 13.58 -11.66 -6.12
CA ARG A 5 13.02 -11.40 -7.44
C ARG A 5 11.74 -10.58 -7.34
N ARG A 6 10.90 -10.87 -6.35
CA ARG A 6 9.67 -10.14 -6.15
C ARG A 6 9.94 -8.69 -5.80
N ALA A 7 10.91 -8.46 -4.92
CA ALA A 7 11.29 -7.11 -4.54
C ALA A 7 11.83 -6.33 -5.74
N SER A 8 12.64 -6.99 -6.58
CA SER A 8 13.17 -6.34 -7.77
C SER A 8 12.06 -5.93 -8.73
N ARG A 9 11.06 -6.78 -8.91
CA ARG A 9 9.93 -6.45 -9.79
C ARG A 9 9.15 -5.26 -9.28
N LEU A 10 8.93 -5.21 -7.96
CA LEU A 10 8.21 -4.09 -7.37
C LEU A 10 8.99 -2.79 -7.52
N GLN A 11 10.29 -2.84 -7.34
CA GLN A 11 11.11 -1.65 -7.50
C GLN A 11 11.11 -1.16 -8.94
N LYS A 12 11.07 -2.07 -9.90
CA LYS A 12 10.98 -1.66 -11.30
C LYS A 12 9.66 -0.97 -11.59
N ARG A 13 8.60 -1.42 -10.95
CA ARG A 13 7.28 -0.87 -11.20
C ARG A 13 7.08 0.48 -10.50
N TYR A 14 7.52 0.60 -9.27
CA TYR A 14 7.24 1.77 -8.43
C TYR A 14 8.44 2.67 -8.22
N GLY A 15 9.65 2.17 -8.47
CA GLY A 15 10.86 2.90 -8.18
C GLY A 15 11.52 2.40 -6.91
N PRO A 16 12.52 3.14 -6.41
CA PRO A 16 13.25 2.68 -5.23
C PRO A 16 12.35 2.63 -4.01
N ALA A 17 12.63 1.67 -3.13
CA ALA A 17 11.87 1.53 -1.89
C ALA A 17 12.22 2.60 -0.87
N ARG A 18 13.40 3.21 -1.01
CA ARG A 18 13.88 4.21 -0.05
C ARG A 18 14.61 5.31 -0.80
N VAL A 19 14.29 6.55 -0.48
CA VAL A 19 14.93 7.72 -1.07
C VAL A 19 15.31 8.66 0.06
N ASP A 20 16.60 9.04 0.12
CA ASP A 20 17.10 9.94 1.15
C ASP A 20 16.78 9.44 2.56
N GLY A 21 16.85 8.15 2.76
CA GLY A 21 16.59 7.56 4.07
C GLY A 21 15.12 7.44 4.42
N VAL A 22 14.23 7.82 3.52
CA VAL A 22 12.79 7.73 3.76
C VAL A 22 12.20 6.60 2.94
N VAL A 23 11.47 5.70 3.61
CA VAL A 23 10.78 4.61 2.93
C VAL A 23 9.64 5.20 2.12
N GLN A 24 9.53 4.80 0.87
CA GLN A 24 8.51 5.35 -0.01
C GLN A 24 7.14 4.79 0.32
N GLY A 25 6.11 5.60 0.07
CA GLY A 25 4.76 5.22 0.43
C GLY A 25 4.25 3.98 -0.28
N TRP A 26 4.77 3.68 -1.49
CA TRP A 26 4.30 2.51 -2.20
C TRP A 26 4.64 1.21 -1.46
N VAL A 27 5.70 1.24 -0.65
CA VAL A 27 6.07 0.05 0.13
C VAL A 27 4.95 -0.31 1.10
N ALA A 28 4.49 0.67 1.87
CA ALA A 28 3.37 0.45 2.79
C ALA A 28 2.09 0.14 2.02
N PHE A 29 1.87 0.79 0.89
CA PHE A 29 0.71 0.53 0.05
C PHE A 29 0.64 -0.95 -0.35
N VAL A 30 1.75 -1.51 -0.79
CA VAL A 30 1.79 -2.93 -1.17
C VAL A 30 1.56 -3.82 0.05
N MET A 31 2.13 -3.45 1.20
CA MET A 31 1.95 -4.24 2.42
C MET A 31 0.48 -4.30 2.81
N VAL A 32 -0.23 -3.19 2.70
CA VAL A 32 -1.65 -3.16 3.07
C VAL A 32 -2.50 -3.88 2.03
N THR A 33 -2.30 -3.58 0.74
CA THR A 33 -3.21 -4.07 -0.29
C THR A 33 -2.90 -5.49 -0.74
N THR A 34 -1.64 -5.88 -0.74
CA THR A 34 -1.25 -7.21 -1.22
C THR A 34 -1.15 -8.21 -0.08
N HIS A 35 -0.61 -7.77 1.05
CA HIS A 35 -0.34 -8.69 2.17
C HIS A 35 -1.31 -8.53 3.32
N GLY A 36 -2.21 -7.56 3.25
CA GLY A 36 -3.22 -7.39 4.29
C GLY A 36 -2.67 -6.93 5.62
N ILE A 37 -1.53 -6.25 5.64
CA ILE A 37 -0.92 -5.78 6.88
C ILE A 37 -1.54 -4.45 7.28
N PRO A 38 -2.12 -4.34 8.50
CA PRO A 38 -2.73 -3.08 8.92
C PRO A 38 -1.71 -1.96 9.08
N ARG A 39 -2.22 -0.72 8.96
CA ARG A 39 -1.35 0.45 9.06
C ARG A 39 -0.63 0.53 10.41
N ASP A 40 -1.33 0.23 11.49
CA ASP A 40 -0.73 0.32 12.82
C ASP A 40 0.42 -0.67 12.98
N VAL A 41 0.34 -1.84 12.35
CA VAL A 41 1.45 -2.79 12.36
C VAL A 41 2.64 -2.21 11.59
N ILE A 42 2.37 -1.54 10.47
CA ILE A 42 3.44 -0.90 9.70
C ILE A 42 4.11 0.18 10.54
N GLU A 43 3.31 0.97 11.26
CA GLU A 43 3.86 2.01 12.14
C GLU A 43 4.77 1.41 13.21
N ASP A 44 4.37 0.29 13.79
CA ASP A 44 5.18 -0.39 14.78
C ASP A 44 6.50 -0.88 14.18
N ILE A 45 6.46 -1.45 12.99
CA ILE A 45 7.66 -1.94 12.33
C ILE A 45 8.63 -0.79 12.06
N LEU A 46 8.09 0.33 11.57
CA LEU A 46 8.92 1.49 11.30
C LEU A 46 9.57 2.02 12.57
N GLU A 47 8.82 2.05 13.65
CA GLU A 47 9.34 2.53 14.92
C GLU A 47 10.46 1.64 15.43
N ILE A 48 10.27 0.32 15.35
CA ILE A 48 11.27 -0.63 15.80
C ILE A 48 12.56 -0.48 14.98
N LYS A 49 12.44 -0.27 13.68
CA LYS A 49 13.60 -0.11 12.82
C LYS A 49 14.18 1.29 12.84
N GLY A 50 13.46 2.25 13.37
CA GLY A 50 13.88 3.63 13.32
C GLY A 50 13.77 4.23 11.93
N ASP A 51 12.85 3.71 11.12
CA ASP A 51 12.64 4.19 9.75
C ASP A 51 11.53 5.22 9.70
N THR A 52 11.58 6.05 8.66
CA THR A 52 10.54 7.04 8.39
C THR A 52 9.88 6.69 7.06
N LEU A 53 8.56 6.80 7.01
CA LEU A 53 7.80 6.50 5.80
C LEU A 53 7.17 7.78 5.25
N ASP A 54 7.10 7.89 3.93
CA ASP A 54 6.39 8.98 3.27
C ASP A 54 4.89 8.68 3.32
N TRP A 55 4.26 9.06 4.42
CA TRP A 55 2.84 8.80 4.63
C TRP A 55 1.96 9.56 3.65
N ALA A 56 2.41 10.73 3.18
CA ALA A 56 1.64 11.49 2.20
C ALA A 56 1.50 10.71 0.90
N ASP A 57 2.59 10.10 0.45
CA ASP A 57 2.55 9.26 -0.75
C ASP A 57 1.67 8.03 -0.52
N PHE A 58 1.78 7.43 0.67
CA PHE A 58 0.95 6.28 1.02
C PHE A 58 -0.54 6.63 0.96
N GLU A 59 -0.91 7.76 1.57
CA GLU A 59 -2.31 8.17 1.59
C GLU A 59 -2.83 8.45 0.18
N ARG A 60 -2.01 9.08 -0.65
CA ARG A 60 -2.39 9.35 -2.03
C ARG A 60 -2.64 8.06 -2.78
N ARG A 61 -1.76 7.08 -2.63
CA ARG A 61 -1.91 5.80 -3.32
C ARG A 61 -3.12 5.03 -2.81
N MET A 62 -3.37 5.07 -1.50
CA MET A 62 -4.56 4.42 -0.95
C MET A 62 -5.84 5.07 -1.44
N SER A 63 -5.84 6.40 -1.55
CA SER A 63 -7.00 7.11 -2.07
C SER A 63 -7.27 6.74 -3.53
N GLU A 64 -6.24 6.70 -4.34
CA GLU A 64 -6.38 6.30 -5.74
C GLU A 64 -6.88 4.86 -5.86
N PHE A 65 -6.38 3.99 -5.01
CA PHE A 65 -6.81 2.59 -5.02
C PHE A 65 -8.28 2.47 -4.66
N ARG A 66 -8.73 3.20 -3.67
CA ARG A 66 -10.14 3.20 -3.28
C ARG A 66 -11.03 3.75 -4.39
N ASP A 67 -10.57 4.80 -5.06
CA ASP A 67 -11.33 5.39 -6.16
C ASP A 67 -11.51 4.41 -7.30
N VAL A 68 -10.44 3.69 -7.65
CA VAL A 68 -10.52 2.68 -8.71
C VAL A 68 -11.47 1.56 -8.31
N SER A 69 -11.38 1.09 -7.08
CA SER A 69 -12.28 0.05 -6.61
C SER A 69 -13.73 0.51 -6.63
N ARG A 70 -13.96 1.77 -6.26
CA ARG A 70 -15.31 2.32 -6.27
C ARG A 70 -15.85 2.41 -7.68
N ALA A 71 -15.00 2.80 -8.62
CA ALA A 71 -15.40 2.91 -10.02
C ALA A 71 -15.76 1.56 -10.60
N ASP A 72 -15.09 0.51 -10.14
CA ASP A 72 -15.37 -0.85 -10.61
C ASP A 72 -16.69 -1.38 -10.10
N GLN A 73 -17.20 -0.83 -9.00
CA GLN A 73 -18.44 -1.29 -8.42
C GLN A 73 -19.60 -0.64 -9.15
N LYS A 74 -20.43 -1.46 -9.77
CA LYS A 74 -21.61 -0.95 -10.44
C LYS A 74 -22.66 -0.58 -9.42
N PRO A 75 -23.34 0.55 -9.62
CA PRO A 75 -24.35 0.97 -8.64
C PRO A 75 -25.44 -0.07 -8.39
N GLY A 76 -25.78 -0.82 -9.39
CA GLY A 76 -26.83 -1.82 -9.24
C GLY A 76 -26.45 -3.01 -8.40
N LEU A 77 -25.17 -3.20 -8.14
CA LEU A 77 -24.73 -4.34 -7.37
C LEU A 77 -24.81 -4.12 -5.89
N GLN A 78 -25.08 -2.93 -5.58
CA GLN A 78 -25.06 -2.72 -4.20
C GLN A 78 -26.29 -3.09 -3.55
N ARG A 79 -26.34 -3.88 -3.62
CA ARG A 79 -27.17 -4.16 -2.95
C ARG A 79 -26.93 -4.51 -1.87
N GLY A 80 -26.53 -4.41 -1.85
CA GLY A 80 -26.39 -4.60 -0.99
C GLY A 80 -26.02 -4.85 -0.28
N ARG A 81 -25.80 -5.05 -0.31
CA ARG A 81 -25.47 -5.17 0.29
C ARG A 81 -25.32 -4.95 1.12
N ARG A 82 -25.14 -4.95 1.33
CA ARG A 82 -25.00 -4.78 2.03
C ARG A 82 -25.19 -4.63 2.75
N GLU A 83 -25.30 -4.58 2.86
CA GLU A 83 -25.58 -4.50 3.49
C GLU A 83 -25.60 -4.73 4.07
N THR A 84 -25.39 -4.81 4.34
CA THR A 84 -25.52 -5.13 4.91
C THR A 84 -25.57 -5.43 5.27
#